data_1bbb1f950740cd1c907ff1c88587c8a6
#
_entry.id   1bbb1f950740cd1c907ff1c88587c8a6
#
_cell.length_a   1.000
_cell.length_b   1.000
_cell.length_c   1.000
_cell.angle_alpha   90.00
_cell.angle_beta   90.00
_cell.angle_gamma   90.00
#
_symmetry.space_group_name_H-M   'P 1'
#
loop_
_entity.id
_entity.type
_entity.pdbx_description
1 polymer ?
#
loop_
_entity_poly.entity_id
_entity_poly.type
_entity_poly.pdbx_seq_one_letter_code
_entity_poly.pdbx_strand_id
1 'polypeptide(L)'
;MTPEAIETEETLRRRILSQVEAYYRQAHADHSFVPGESRVHYAGRVYDAEELVAAVNAVLDFWLTVGPRTEAFEDELASILGLRRALAVNSGSSANLLAVSSLRSQRLQRPLKPGDEVITA
;
A
#
# COMPACT_ATOMS: atom_id res chain seq x y z
N MET A 1 -8.07 41.20 -23.62
CA MET A 1 -8.16 40.12 -22.63
C MET A 1 -8.39 38.82 -23.38
N THR A 2 -7.32 38.07 -23.63
CA THR A 2 -7.40 36.74 -24.25
C THR A 2 -8.08 35.79 -23.27
N PRO A 3 -9.10 35.03 -23.64
CA PRO A 3 -9.68 34.05 -22.75
C PRO A 3 -8.60 33.02 -22.41
N GLU A 4 -8.28 32.89 -21.15
CA GLU A 4 -7.44 31.82 -20.64
C GLU A 4 -8.10 30.49 -21.06
N ALA A 5 -7.40 29.69 -21.86
CA ALA A 5 -7.92 28.40 -22.29
C ALA A 5 -8.17 27.56 -21.03
N ILE A 6 -9.41 27.14 -20.81
CA ILE A 6 -9.79 26.28 -19.68
C ILE A 6 -8.97 25.00 -19.81
N GLU A 7 -8.05 24.81 -18.87
CA GLU A 7 -7.21 23.61 -18.81
C GLU A 7 -8.10 22.38 -18.60
N THR A 8 -7.88 21.32 -19.36
CA THR A 8 -8.65 20.08 -19.24
C THR A 8 -8.33 19.36 -17.93
N GLU A 9 -9.27 18.56 -17.41
CA GLU A 9 -9.05 17.71 -16.23
C GLU A 9 -7.81 16.86 -16.37
N GLU A 10 -7.60 16.22 -17.50
CA GLU A 10 -6.44 15.37 -17.75
C GLU A 10 -5.12 16.16 -17.70
N THR A 11 -5.10 17.37 -18.19
CA THR A 11 -3.91 18.23 -18.15
C THR A 11 -3.62 18.67 -16.71
N LEU A 12 -4.67 19.02 -15.95
CA LEU A 12 -4.56 19.35 -14.52
C LEU A 12 -4.03 18.15 -13.73
N ARG A 13 -4.59 16.98 -13.94
CA ARG A 13 -4.16 15.73 -13.28
C ARG A 13 -2.67 15.46 -13.54
N ARG A 14 -2.24 15.49 -14.80
CA ARG A 14 -0.83 15.30 -15.14
C ARG A 14 0.08 16.31 -14.45
N ARG A 15 -0.33 17.56 -14.39
CA ARG A 15 0.43 18.61 -13.71
C ARG A 15 0.54 18.37 -12.21
N ILE A 16 -0.55 17.98 -11.55
CA ILE A 16 -0.55 17.61 -10.13
C ILE A 16 0.42 16.46 -9.88
N LEU A 17 0.31 15.37 -10.64
CA LEU A 17 1.17 14.19 -10.46
C LEU A 17 2.65 14.49 -10.74
N SER A 18 2.95 15.31 -11.74
CA SER A 18 4.31 15.79 -12.01
C SER A 18 4.88 16.63 -10.87
N GLN A 19 4.06 17.45 -10.21
CA GLN A 19 4.47 18.22 -9.04
C GLN A 19 4.69 17.33 -7.81
N VAL A 20 3.92 16.26 -7.65
CA VAL A 20 4.13 15.25 -6.61
C VAL A 20 5.49 14.57 -6.78
N GLU A 21 5.81 14.17 -8.01
CA GLU A 21 7.11 13.59 -8.32
C GLU A 21 8.26 14.56 -8.07
N ALA A 22 8.11 15.83 -8.48
CA ALA A 22 9.10 16.87 -8.22
C ALA A 22 9.29 17.12 -6.71
N TYR A 23 8.21 17.13 -5.93
CA TYR A 23 8.25 17.22 -4.48
C TYR A 23 9.02 16.07 -3.86
N TYR A 24 8.73 14.82 -4.29
CA TYR A 24 9.45 13.66 -3.81
C TYR A 24 10.96 13.78 -4.03
N ARG A 25 11.38 14.16 -5.24
CA ARG A 25 12.79 14.35 -5.58
C ARG A 25 13.49 15.38 -4.68
N GLN A 26 12.78 16.42 -4.30
CA GLN A 26 13.33 17.49 -3.46
C GLN A 26 13.34 17.11 -1.96
N ALA A 27 12.28 16.44 -1.48
CA ALA A 27 12.06 16.22 -0.06
C ALA A 27 12.54 14.85 0.43
N HIS A 28 12.60 13.85 -0.45
CA HIS A 28 12.77 12.46 -0.08
C HIS A 28 13.81 11.70 -0.92
N ALA A 29 14.40 12.34 -1.94
CA ALA A 29 15.44 11.69 -2.72
C ALA A 29 16.58 11.25 -1.81
N ASP A 30 17.06 10.04 -2.04
CA ASP A 30 18.08 9.39 -1.21
C ASP A 30 19.31 10.27 -1.02
N HIS A 31 19.62 10.48 0.23
CA HIS A 31 20.94 10.98 0.61
C HIS A 31 21.93 9.81 0.52
N SER A 32 23.03 10.01 -0.19
CA SER A 32 24.09 8.99 -0.28
C SER A 32 24.53 8.58 1.12
N PHE A 33 24.58 7.27 1.35
CA PHE A 33 25.04 6.73 2.63
C PHE A 33 26.51 7.12 2.87
N VAL A 34 26.79 7.75 4.00
CA VAL A 34 28.13 8.11 4.42
C VAL A 34 28.55 7.20 5.59
N PRO A 35 29.54 6.29 5.39
CA PRO A 35 30.02 5.41 6.45
C PRO A 35 30.51 6.18 7.67
N GLY A 36 30.03 5.79 8.86
CA GLY A 36 30.36 6.44 10.13
C GLY A 36 29.49 7.65 10.51
N GLU A 37 28.70 8.20 9.57
CA GLU A 37 27.82 9.35 9.80
C GLU A 37 26.35 8.98 9.62
N SER A 38 26.03 8.25 8.55
CA SER A 38 24.66 7.86 8.25
C SER A 38 24.16 6.80 9.22
N ARG A 39 22.94 6.99 9.72
CA ARG A 39 22.30 6.01 10.59
C ARG A 39 21.91 4.76 9.78
N VAL A 40 22.32 3.59 10.26
CA VAL A 40 21.85 2.31 9.74
C VAL A 40 20.53 1.94 10.44
N HIS A 41 19.44 1.84 9.67
CA HIS A 41 18.15 1.40 10.18
C HIS A 41 18.07 -0.12 10.10
N TYR A 42 17.48 -0.76 11.12
CA TYR A 42 17.25 -2.21 11.13
C TYR A 42 16.16 -2.61 10.14
N ALA A 43 15.25 -1.71 9.84
CA ALA A 43 14.20 -1.84 8.81
C ALA A 43 13.90 -0.45 8.26
N GLY A 44 13.55 -0.37 7.00
CA GLY A 44 13.25 0.88 6.32
C GLY A 44 12.12 0.69 5.32
N ARG A 45 11.52 1.79 4.94
CA ARG A 45 10.58 1.83 3.84
C ARG A 45 11.37 1.90 2.54
N VAL A 46 10.99 1.08 1.58
CA VAL A 46 11.52 1.15 0.22
C VAL A 46 10.41 1.72 -0.66
N TYR A 47 10.29 3.05 -0.61
CA TYR A 47 9.33 3.80 -1.40
C TYR A 47 10.09 4.77 -2.29
N ASP A 48 9.55 5.02 -3.46
CA ASP A 48 10.02 6.10 -4.33
C ASP A 48 8.87 7.04 -4.74
N ALA A 49 9.06 7.77 -5.84
CA ALA A 49 8.04 8.68 -6.31
C ALA A 49 6.78 7.97 -6.82
N GLU A 50 6.90 6.72 -7.27
CA GLU A 50 5.80 5.98 -7.89
C GLU A 50 4.69 5.69 -6.89
N GLU A 51 5.02 5.28 -5.65
CA GLU A 51 4.03 5.05 -4.61
C GLU A 51 3.30 6.34 -4.23
N LEU A 52 4.04 7.45 -4.12
CA LEU A 52 3.44 8.74 -3.78
C LEU A 52 2.51 9.23 -4.89
N VAL A 53 2.94 9.11 -6.14
CA VAL A 53 2.15 9.45 -7.33
C VAL A 53 0.90 8.56 -7.40
N ALA A 54 1.05 7.25 -7.18
CA ALA A 54 -0.06 6.29 -7.19
C ALA A 54 -1.10 6.61 -6.10
N ALA A 55 -0.64 6.98 -4.89
CA ALA A 55 -1.52 7.36 -3.80
C ALA A 55 -2.31 8.62 -4.12
N VAL A 56 -1.63 9.68 -4.62
CA VAL A 56 -2.30 10.93 -5.01
C VAL A 56 -3.28 10.68 -6.17
N ASN A 57 -2.89 9.86 -7.15
CA ASN A 57 -3.77 9.54 -8.26
C ASN A 57 -5.04 8.81 -7.81
N ALA A 58 -4.96 7.91 -6.84
CA ALA A 58 -6.13 7.26 -6.25
C ALA A 58 -7.05 8.25 -5.51
N VAL A 59 -6.46 9.22 -4.81
CA VAL A 59 -7.23 10.29 -4.14
C VAL A 59 -7.95 11.18 -5.15
N LEU A 60 -7.32 11.49 -6.28
CA LEU A 60 -7.96 12.26 -7.37
C LEU A 60 -9.15 11.52 -7.99
N ASP A 61 -9.17 10.18 -7.93
CA ASP A 61 -10.33 9.36 -8.30
C ASP A 61 -11.38 9.26 -7.19
N PHE A 62 -11.20 9.97 -6.07
CA PHE A 62 -12.05 9.90 -4.87
C PHE A 62 -12.10 8.51 -4.20
N TRP A 63 -11.14 7.62 -4.50
CA TRP A 63 -11.03 6.34 -3.82
C TRP A 63 -10.30 6.49 -2.49
N LEU A 64 -11.04 6.82 -1.45
CA LEU A 64 -10.55 7.01 -0.07
C LEU A 64 -10.74 5.77 0.80
N THR A 65 -11.31 4.72 0.24
CA THR A 65 -11.58 3.43 0.88
C THR A 65 -11.17 2.29 -0.05
N VAL A 66 -11.62 1.06 0.21
CA VAL A 66 -11.42 -0.08 -0.71
C VAL A 66 -11.97 0.26 -2.09
N GLY A 67 -11.17 0.01 -3.12
CA GLY A 67 -11.51 0.32 -4.50
C GLY A 67 -10.69 -0.51 -5.49
N PRO A 68 -10.74 -0.19 -6.79
CA PRO A 68 -10.14 -1.00 -7.85
C PRO A 68 -8.66 -1.32 -7.66
N ARG A 69 -7.90 -0.41 -7.03
CA ARG A 69 -6.47 -0.64 -6.75
C ARG A 69 -6.26 -1.71 -5.67
N THR A 70 -7.13 -1.75 -4.68
CA THR A 70 -7.10 -2.80 -3.64
C THR A 70 -7.45 -4.15 -4.23
N GLU A 71 -8.49 -4.21 -5.08
CA GLU A 71 -8.89 -5.43 -5.76
C GLU A 71 -7.77 -5.97 -6.66
N ALA A 72 -7.15 -5.09 -7.46
CA ALA A 72 -6.00 -5.45 -8.30
C ALA A 72 -4.82 -5.98 -7.46
N PHE A 73 -4.50 -5.35 -6.33
CA PHE A 73 -3.46 -5.81 -5.42
C PHE A 73 -3.76 -7.20 -4.84
N GLU A 74 -5.01 -7.44 -4.40
CA GLU A 74 -5.43 -8.72 -3.84
C GLU A 74 -5.34 -9.84 -4.89
N ASP A 75 -5.77 -9.59 -6.11
CA ASP A 75 -5.71 -10.55 -7.21
C ASP A 75 -4.25 -10.86 -7.62
N GLU A 76 -3.41 -9.84 -7.75
CA GLU A 76 -2.00 -10.00 -8.09
C GLU A 76 -1.24 -10.75 -7.00
N LEU A 77 -1.43 -10.37 -5.73
CA LEU A 77 -0.80 -11.04 -4.59
C LEU A 77 -1.24 -12.50 -4.49
N ALA A 78 -2.52 -12.79 -4.68
CA ALA A 78 -3.03 -14.15 -4.70
C ALA A 78 -2.37 -14.97 -5.83
N SER A 79 -2.22 -14.37 -7.02
CA SER A 79 -1.56 -15.00 -8.17
C SER A 79 -0.08 -15.32 -7.89
N ILE A 80 0.67 -14.35 -7.36
CA ILE A 80 2.10 -14.52 -7.02
C ILE A 80 2.31 -15.65 -6.01
N LEU A 81 1.43 -15.73 -5.01
CA LEU A 81 1.51 -16.74 -3.95
C LEU A 81 0.87 -18.08 -4.32
N GLY A 82 0.27 -18.21 -5.51
CA GLY A 82 -0.48 -19.41 -5.92
C GLY A 82 -1.70 -19.68 -5.05
N LEU A 83 -2.30 -18.66 -4.48
CA LEU A 83 -3.48 -18.73 -3.62
C LEU A 83 -4.75 -18.42 -4.41
N ARG A 84 -5.87 -18.91 -3.90
CA ARG A 84 -7.16 -18.63 -4.52
C ARG A 84 -7.62 -17.19 -4.33
N ARG A 85 -7.27 -16.58 -3.20
CA ARG A 85 -7.61 -15.19 -2.82
C ARG A 85 -6.60 -14.65 -1.82
N ALA A 86 -6.38 -13.36 -1.88
CA ALA A 86 -5.78 -12.55 -0.83
C ALA A 86 -6.82 -11.56 -0.31
N LEU A 87 -6.60 -11.01 0.87
CA LEU A 87 -7.45 -10.00 1.47
C LEU A 87 -6.58 -8.93 2.12
N ALA A 88 -6.67 -7.71 1.62
CA ALA A 88 -5.97 -6.58 2.19
C ALA A 88 -6.67 -6.10 3.47
N VAL A 89 -5.88 -5.73 4.47
CA VAL A 89 -6.33 -5.17 5.74
C VAL A 89 -5.50 -3.96 6.12
N ASN A 90 -5.98 -3.17 7.06
CA ASN A 90 -5.35 -1.91 7.45
C ASN A 90 -4.02 -2.05 8.21
N SER A 91 -3.67 -3.23 8.70
CA SER A 91 -2.43 -3.46 9.45
C SER A 91 -2.08 -4.94 9.55
N GLY A 92 -0.80 -5.26 9.83
CA GLY A 92 -0.36 -6.62 10.14
C GLY A 92 -1.05 -7.19 11.37
N SER A 93 -1.35 -6.38 12.39
CA SER A 93 -2.11 -6.81 13.56
C SER A 93 -3.52 -7.27 13.19
N SER A 94 -4.20 -6.56 12.32
CA SER A 94 -5.50 -6.96 11.79
C SER A 94 -5.40 -8.23 10.94
N ALA A 95 -4.35 -8.39 10.16
CA ALA A 95 -4.09 -9.60 9.40
C ALA A 95 -3.94 -10.82 10.33
N ASN A 96 -3.13 -10.70 11.38
CA ASN A 96 -2.95 -11.75 12.38
C ASN A 96 -4.26 -12.09 13.09
N LEU A 97 -5.03 -11.08 13.49
CA LEU A 97 -6.32 -11.27 14.14
C LEU A 97 -7.29 -12.03 13.22
N LEU A 98 -7.39 -11.65 11.96
CA LEU A 98 -8.23 -12.35 10.99
C LEU A 98 -7.74 -13.77 10.71
N ALA A 99 -6.43 -13.99 10.58
CA ALA A 99 -5.85 -15.31 10.38
C ALA A 99 -6.22 -16.25 11.53
N VAL A 100 -5.95 -15.86 12.80
CA VAL A 100 -6.28 -16.65 13.96
C VAL A 100 -7.79 -16.86 14.11
N SER A 101 -8.59 -15.80 13.86
CA SER A 101 -10.05 -15.91 13.92
C SER A 101 -10.60 -16.85 12.88
N SER A 102 -10.03 -16.87 11.66
CA SER A 102 -10.46 -17.77 10.60
C SER A 102 -10.22 -19.25 10.96
N LEU A 103 -9.12 -19.54 11.68
CA LEU A 103 -8.82 -20.90 12.15
C LEU A 103 -9.82 -21.43 13.19
N ARG A 104 -10.62 -20.56 13.80
CA ARG A 104 -11.71 -20.94 14.72
C ARG A 104 -13.03 -21.24 13.99
N SER A 105 -13.08 -21.09 12.67
CA SER A 105 -14.29 -21.31 11.90
C SER A 105 -14.78 -22.76 12.00
N GLN A 106 -16.05 -22.94 12.34
CA GLN A 106 -16.69 -24.25 12.37
C GLN A 106 -16.80 -24.94 10.99
N ARG A 107 -16.48 -24.21 9.93
CA ARG A 107 -16.40 -24.78 8.56
C ARG A 107 -15.12 -25.56 8.31
N LEU A 108 -14.13 -25.45 9.19
CA LEU A 108 -12.90 -26.22 9.13
C LEU A 108 -13.12 -27.63 9.71
N GLN A 109 -12.43 -28.61 9.16
CA GLN A 109 -12.45 -29.97 9.70
C GLN A 109 -11.85 -30.04 11.11
N ARG A 110 -10.88 -29.19 11.41
CA ARG A 110 -10.19 -29.05 12.70
C ARG A 110 -10.10 -27.59 13.11
N PRO A 111 -11.18 -27.01 13.63
CA PRO A 111 -11.12 -25.63 14.11
C PRO A 111 -10.33 -25.54 15.40
N LEU A 112 -9.62 -24.41 15.60
CA LEU A 112 -9.00 -24.09 16.88
C LEU A 112 -10.07 -23.93 17.97
N LYS A 113 -9.78 -24.48 19.14
CA LYS A 113 -10.63 -24.45 20.34
C LYS A 113 -9.97 -23.62 21.44
N PRO A 114 -10.75 -23.14 22.42
CA PRO A 114 -10.16 -22.57 23.63
C PRO A 114 -9.21 -23.56 24.32
N GLY A 115 -8.00 -23.10 24.59
CA GLY A 115 -6.94 -23.92 25.19
C GLY A 115 -5.93 -24.51 24.18
N ASP A 116 -6.20 -24.44 22.87
CA ASP A 116 -5.21 -24.80 21.86
C ASP A 116 -4.04 -23.81 21.87
N GLU A 117 -2.85 -24.31 21.73
CA GLU A 117 -1.61 -23.51 21.75
C GLU A 117 -1.22 -23.07 20.35
N VAL A 118 -0.72 -21.84 20.25
CA VAL A 118 -0.16 -21.26 19.02
C VAL A 118 1.29 -20.84 19.28
N ILE A 119 2.21 -21.41 18.52
CA ILE A 119 3.63 -21.03 18.59
C ILE A 119 3.86 -19.85 17.64
N THR A 120 4.51 -18.81 18.15
CA THR A 120 4.89 -17.62 17.38
C THR A 120 6.33 -17.25 17.71
N ALA A 121 6.98 -16.56 16.77
CA ALA A 121 8.33 -16.00 16.95
C ALA A 121 8.27 -14.65 17.67
#